data_e3fc223ea52171dac372427526342840
#
_entry.id   e3fc223ea52171dac372427526342840
#
_cell.length_a   1.000
_cell.length_b   1.000
_cell.length_c   1.000
_cell.angle_alpha   90.00
_cell.angle_beta   90.00
_cell.angle_gamma   90.00
#
_symmetry.space_group_name_H-M   'P 1'
#
loop_
_entity.id
_entity.type
_entity.pdbx_description
1 polymer ?
#
loop_
_entity_poly.entity_id
_entity_poly.type
_entity_poly.pdbx_seq_one_letter_code
_entity_poly.pdbx_strand_id
1 'polypeptide(L)'
;MIENTFKKRKHVLHYDTKDIPTQEQITDILSKAIPLTTSKQKAFAFKAFVLGPDLARSNKLLTACEASNTEMNGKLGERNLPSNPNPGLYHLATAPYTLIWTPRLVNPNTHYKKKFMKKKGAWEMNNSSSLLKCETQIAIEIGMMSKMIMGVALDSGLDSSFCLCYSRKLSDWKPFIPQIEFSPTIIQTIGKAKSYYWEILTPEESIDNTNPTIEDLFKFV
;
A
#
# COMPACT_ATOMS: atom_id res chain seq x y z
N MET A 1 -11.41 20.86 5.15
CA MET A 1 -10.48 20.02 5.97
C MET A 1 -9.83 18.94 5.12
N ILE A 2 -10.56 17.98 4.53
CA ILE A 2 -10.00 16.90 3.67
C ILE A 2 -9.18 17.44 2.50
N GLU A 3 -9.69 18.44 1.79
CA GLU A 3 -9.01 19.04 0.64
C GLU A 3 -7.61 19.57 0.99
N ASN A 4 -7.48 20.29 2.11
CA ASN A 4 -6.20 20.83 2.55
C ASN A 4 -5.20 19.73 2.95
N THR A 5 -5.68 18.61 3.48
CA THR A 5 -4.84 17.48 3.83
C THR A 5 -4.26 16.83 2.56
N PHE A 6 -5.11 16.51 1.59
CA PHE A 6 -4.66 15.82 0.38
C PHE A 6 -3.93 16.71 -0.61
N LYS A 7 -4.11 18.04 -0.58
CA LYS A 7 -3.26 18.99 -1.34
C LYS A 7 -1.79 18.94 -0.91
N LYS A 8 -1.51 18.52 0.32
CA LYS A 8 -0.13 18.34 0.82
C LYS A 8 0.52 17.07 0.30
N ARG A 9 -0.25 16.12 -0.24
CA ARG A 9 0.28 14.84 -0.70
C ARG A 9 1.21 15.05 -1.88
N LYS A 10 2.43 14.51 -1.74
CA LYS A 10 3.44 14.45 -2.79
C LYS A 10 3.98 13.03 -2.89
N HIS A 11 4.55 12.67 -4.03
CA HIS A 11 5.23 11.38 -4.16
C HIS A 11 6.60 11.49 -3.49
N VAL A 12 6.79 10.76 -2.40
CA VAL A 12 8.06 10.77 -1.66
C VAL A 12 9.12 10.06 -2.46
N LEU A 13 10.28 10.69 -2.63
CA LEU A 13 11.46 10.07 -3.20
C LEU A 13 12.31 9.45 -2.07
N HIS A 14 12.67 10.25 -1.06
CA HIS A 14 13.42 9.79 0.09
C HIS A 14 12.74 10.21 1.39
N TYR A 15 12.76 9.31 2.37
CA TYR A 15 12.40 9.65 3.75
C TYR A 15 13.62 10.14 4.52
N ASP A 16 13.38 10.95 5.54
CA ASP A 16 14.42 11.36 6.48
C ASP A 16 14.79 10.16 7.37
N THR A 17 16.05 9.77 7.30
CA THR A 17 16.56 8.64 8.07
C THR A 17 16.98 9.02 9.50
N LYS A 18 16.94 10.32 9.83
CA LYS A 18 17.28 10.85 11.15
C LYS A 18 16.03 11.20 11.97
N ASP A 19 14.98 11.68 11.30
CA ASP A 19 13.71 12.02 11.93
C ASP A 19 12.71 10.85 11.74
N ILE A 20 12.85 9.85 12.61
CA ILE A 20 12.09 8.60 12.57
C ILE A 20 10.89 8.72 13.50
N PRO A 21 9.65 8.57 13.01
CA PRO A 21 8.47 8.54 13.89
C PRO A 21 8.55 7.35 14.86
N THR A 22 8.02 7.52 16.06
CA THR A 22 7.97 6.44 17.04
C THR A 22 6.91 5.40 16.68
N GLN A 23 7.01 4.21 17.25
CA GLN A 23 6.00 3.18 17.07
C GLN A 23 4.63 3.63 17.60
N GLU A 24 4.60 4.42 18.67
CA GLU A 24 3.37 4.99 19.24
C GLU A 24 2.70 5.95 18.28
N GLN A 25 3.46 6.82 17.59
CA GLN A 25 2.93 7.70 16.55
C GLN A 25 2.31 6.91 15.39
N ILE A 26 2.98 5.86 14.93
CA ILE A 26 2.42 4.99 13.88
C ILE A 26 1.16 4.28 14.37
N THR A 27 1.17 3.75 15.59
CA THR A 27 0.01 3.10 16.19
C THR A 27 -1.18 4.05 16.31
N ASP A 28 -0.95 5.30 16.70
CA ASP A 28 -1.97 6.34 16.76
C ASP A 28 -2.58 6.63 15.38
N ILE A 29 -1.75 6.77 14.35
CA ILE A 29 -2.20 6.97 12.96
C ILE A 29 -3.08 5.80 12.50
N LEU A 30 -2.62 4.56 12.70
CA LEU A 30 -3.35 3.37 12.31
C LEU A 30 -4.70 3.28 13.06
N SER A 31 -4.70 3.57 14.36
CA SER A 31 -5.89 3.55 15.20
C SER A 31 -6.93 4.60 14.78
N LYS A 32 -6.49 5.80 14.41
CA LYS A 32 -7.36 6.86 13.90
C LYS A 32 -7.93 6.56 12.52
N ALA A 33 -7.20 5.83 11.67
CA ALA A 33 -7.64 5.48 10.32
C ALA A 33 -8.72 4.39 10.30
N ILE A 34 -8.70 3.44 11.25
CA ILE A 34 -9.65 2.31 11.31
C ILE A 34 -11.12 2.78 11.29
N PRO A 35 -11.59 3.68 12.15
CA PRO A 35 -13.00 4.11 12.18
C PRO A 35 -13.40 4.93 10.95
N LEU A 36 -12.44 5.50 10.21
CA LEU A 36 -12.68 6.26 8.99
C LEU A 36 -12.86 5.36 7.76
N THR A 37 -12.56 4.07 7.89
CA THR A 37 -12.64 3.11 6.80
C THR A 37 -13.86 2.22 6.97
N THR A 38 -14.58 2.04 5.87
CA THR A 38 -15.68 1.08 5.82
C THR A 38 -15.19 -0.23 5.22
N SER A 39 -15.57 -1.35 5.83
CA SER A 39 -15.40 -2.68 5.26
C SER A 39 -16.77 -3.33 5.12
N LYS A 40 -16.95 -4.10 4.04
CA LYS A 40 -18.19 -4.85 3.86
C LYS A 40 -18.41 -5.74 5.06
N GLN A 41 -19.54 -5.49 5.77
CA GLN A 41 -19.93 -6.23 6.96
C GLN A 41 -18.95 -6.13 8.15
N LYS A 42 -18.10 -5.11 8.15
CA LYS A 42 -17.00 -4.97 9.13
C LYS A 42 -16.08 -6.21 9.17
N ALA A 43 -15.94 -6.89 8.04
CA ALA A 43 -15.12 -8.11 7.95
C ALA A 43 -13.63 -7.80 7.99
N PHE A 44 -13.20 -6.68 7.36
CA PHE A 44 -11.78 -6.32 7.23
C PHE A 44 -10.96 -7.55 6.79
N ALA A 45 -11.31 -8.09 5.60
CA ALA A 45 -10.69 -9.30 5.07
C ALA A 45 -9.26 -9.08 4.56
N PHE A 46 -8.53 -8.22 5.24
CA PHE A 46 -7.15 -7.86 4.98
C PHE A 46 -6.39 -7.66 6.28
N LYS A 47 -5.08 -7.69 6.19
CA LYS A 47 -4.15 -7.30 7.26
C LYS A 47 -2.95 -6.59 6.66
N ALA A 48 -2.23 -5.83 7.47
CA ALA A 48 -0.93 -5.29 7.14
C ALA A 48 0.12 -5.81 8.12
N PHE A 49 1.26 -6.23 7.59
CA PHE A 49 2.46 -6.44 8.39
C PHE A 49 3.19 -5.12 8.45
N VAL A 50 3.32 -4.56 9.64
CA VAL A 50 4.02 -3.29 9.87
C VAL A 50 5.48 -3.59 10.18
N LEU A 51 6.36 -3.24 9.25
CA LEU A 51 7.79 -3.37 9.42
C LEU A 51 8.33 -2.06 9.99
N GLY A 52 8.96 -2.13 11.16
CA GLY A 52 9.65 -0.99 11.78
C GLY A 52 11.02 -0.71 11.14
N PRO A 53 11.76 0.28 11.64
CA PRO A 53 12.94 0.82 10.97
C PRO A 53 14.01 -0.23 10.60
N ASP A 54 14.25 -1.21 11.44
CA ASP A 54 15.27 -2.23 11.21
C ASP A 54 14.90 -3.20 10.08
N LEU A 55 13.62 -3.60 10.03
CA LEU A 55 13.11 -4.53 9.01
C LEU A 55 12.74 -3.81 7.72
N ALA A 56 12.16 -2.60 7.81
CA ALA A 56 11.74 -1.82 6.66
C ALA A 56 12.94 -1.46 5.74
N ARG A 57 14.12 -1.24 6.33
CA ARG A 57 15.37 -0.93 5.61
C ARG A 57 16.22 -2.16 5.31
N SER A 58 15.70 -3.35 5.56
CA SER A 58 16.48 -4.56 5.32
C SER A 58 16.68 -4.81 3.82
N ASN A 59 17.86 -5.32 3.47
CA ASN A 59 18.16 -5.74 2.10
C ASN A 59 17.16 -6.79 1.57
N LYS A 60 16.56 -7.58 2.46
CA LYS A 60 15.56 -8.60 2.07
C LYS A 60 14.29 -7.98 1.48
N LEU A 61 13.81 -6.87 2.05
CA LEU A 61 12.66 -6.14 1.49
C LEU A 61 13.00 -5.58 0.11
N LEU A 62 14.17 -4.95 -0.02
CA LEU A 62 14.64 -4.42 -1.31
C LEU A 62 14.76 -5.53 -2.34
N THR A 63 15.34 -6.68 -2.01
CA THR A 63 15.45 -7.83 -2.92
C THR A 63 14.08 -8.31 -3.40
N ALA A 64 13.09 -8.41 -2.52
CA ALA A 64 11.75 -8.79 -2.92
C ALA A 64 11.08 -7.77 -3.86
N CYS A 65 11.46 -6.49 -3.76
CA CYS A 65 10.99 -5.44 -4.68
C CYS A 65 11.78 -5.41 -5.98
N GLU A 66 13.09 -5.58 -5.94
CA GLU A 66 13.96 -5.59 -7.12
C GLU A 66 13.68 -6.77 -8.04
N ALA A 67 13.38 -7.95 -7.51
CA ALA A 67 13.00 -9.12 -8.29
C ALA A 67 11.79 -8.83 -9.20
N SER A 68 10.80 -8.09 -8.69
CA SER A 68 9.66 -7.66 -9.50
C SER A 68 10.05 -6.66 -10.59
N ASN A 69 10.98 -5.75 -10.30
CA ASN A 69 11.43 -4.77 -11.27
C ASN A 69 12.18 -5.40 -12.44
N THR A 70 13.01 -6.42 -12.19
CA THR A 70 13.73 -7.11 -13.25
C THR A 70 12.75 -7.80 -14.21
N GLU A 71 11.67 -8.40 -13.68
CA GLU A 71 10.62 -8.99 -14.50
C GLU A 71 9.82 -7.93 -15.29
N MET A 72 9.58 -6.75 -14.73
CA MET A 72 8.87 -5.67 -15.40
C MET A 72 9.74 -4.90 -16.41
N ASN A 73 10.98 -4.63 -16.08
CA ASN A 73 11.91 -3.92 -16.97
C ASN A 73 12.19 -4.73 -18.27
N GLY A 74 12.22 -6.06 -18.19
CA GLY A 74 12.28 -6.93 -19.37
C GLY A 74 11.06 -6.82 -20.29
N LYS A 75 9.92 -6.30 -19.79
CA LYS A 75 8.67 -6.13 -20.56
C LYS A 75 8.42 -4.69 -21.03
N LEU A 76 8.97 -3.70 -20.35
CA LEU A 76 8.69 -2.28 -20.60
C LEU A 76 9.76 -1.55 -21.42
N GLY A 77 10.79 -2.27 -21.87
CA GLY A 77 11.93 -1.66 -22.55
C GLY A 77 12.74 -0.76 -21.63
N GLU A 78 14.01 -0.67 -21.90
CA GLU A 78 15.00 0.07 -21.13
C GLU A 78 14.60 1.55 -20.96
N ARG A 79 13.99 1.89 -19.88
CA ARG A 79 14.11 3.25 -19.37
C ARG A 79 15.50 3.33 -18.74
N ASN A 80 16.46 3.76 -19.54
CA ASN A 80 17.82 4.09 -19.12
C ASN A 80 17.75 5.24 -18.10
N LEU A 81 17.54 4.90 -16.84
CA LEU A 81 17.79 5.83 -15.75
C LEU A 81 19.27 5.72 -15.39
N PRO A 82 19.98 6.86 -15.28
CA PRO A 82 21.42 6.86 -15.11
C PRO A 82 21.81 6.15 -13.81
N SER A 83 22.69 5.15 -13.94
CA SER A 83 23.60 4.54 -12.96
C SER A 83 23.19 4.38 -11.50
N ASN A 84 21.90 4.44 -11.16
CA ASN A 84 21.41 4.29 -9.78
C ASN A 84 20.28 3.26 -9.71
N PRO A 85 20.19 2.50 -8.61
CA PRO A 85 19.10 1.57 -8.41
C PRO A 85 17.78 2.32 -8.56
N ASN A 86 16.86 1.70 -9.26
CA ASN A 86 15.55 2.18 -9.67
C ASN A 86 14.97 3.26 -8.72
N PRO A 87 14.77 4.52 -9.19
CA PRO A 87 14.23 5.60 -8.34
C PRO A 87 12.91 5.26 -7.67
N GLY A 88 12.10 4.37 -8.27
CA GLY A 88 10.86 3.88 -7.68
C GLY A 88 11.05 3.12 -6.36
N LEU A 89 12.26 2.70 -6.01
CA LEU A 89 12.57 1.98 -4.77
C LEU A 89 13.19 2.86 -3.68
N TYR A 90 13.60 4.09 -3.98
CA TYR A 90 14.27 4.95 -2.99
C TYR A 90 13.41 5.20 -1.75
N HIS A 91 12.12 5.43 -1.93
CA HIS A 91 11.20 5.59 -0.80
C HIS A 91 11.10 4.31 0.06
N LEU A 92 11.21 3.11 -0.53
CA LEU A 92 11.25 1.85 0.21
C LEU A 92 12.56 1.69 0.97
N ALA A 93 13.70 2.03 0.33
CA ALA A 93 15.03 1.91 0.95
C ALA A 93 15.23 2.83 2.14
N THR A 94 14.52 3.96 2.19
CA THR A 94 14.67 4.98 3.23
C THR A 94 13.51 5.05 4.20
N ALA A 95 12.38 4.40 3.92
CA ALA A 95 11.20 4.43 4.78
C ALA A 95 11.49 3.90 6.18
N PRO A 96 11.13 4.63 7.24
CA PRO A 96 11.23 4.13 8.60
C PRO A 96 10.17 3.07 8.91
N TYR A 97 9.01 3.14 8.27
CA TYR A 97 7.95 2.14 8.40
C TYR A 97 7.40 1.74 7.04
N THR A 98 7.17 0.44 6.89
CA THR A 98 6.59 -0.15 5.68
C THR A 98 5.46 -1.10 6.06
N LEU A 99 4.30 -0.90 5.47
CA LEU A 99 3.12 -1.73 5.63
C LEU A 99 2.99 -2.64 4.40
N ILE A 100 3.06 -3.94 4.63
CA ILE A 100 2.85 -4.97 3.61
C ILE A 100 1.40 -5.45 3.72
N TRP A 101 0.56 -4.99 2.81
CA TRP A 101 -0.86 -5.30 2.79
C TRP A 101 -1.14 -6.63 2.12
N THR A 102 -1.89 -7.50 2.79
CA THR A 102 -2.27 -8.81 2.26
C THR A 102 -3.74 -9.10 2.55
N PRO A 103 -4.39 -9.96 1.77
CA PRO A 103 -5.61 -10.60 2.20
C PRO A 103 -5.43 -11.34 3.52
N ARG A 104 -6.52 -11.57 4.25
CA ARG A 104 -6.58 -12.51 5.36
C ARG A 104 -7.88 -13.30 5.33
N LEU A 105 -7.86 -14.53 5.84
CA LEU A 105 -9.07 -15.26 6.07
C LEU A 105 -9.83 -14.68 7.26
N VAL A 106 -11.12 -14.49 7.09
CA VAL A 106 -11.99 -13.97 8.14
C VAL A 106 -13.23 -14.85 8.28
N ASN A 107 -13.66 -15.04 9.51
CA ASN A 107 -14.96 -15.62 9.77
C ASN A 107 -16.05 -14.57 9.56
N PRO A 108 -17.12 -14.85 8.79
CA PRO A 108 -18.25 -13.95 8.71
C PRO A 108 -18.82 -13.73 10.11
N ASN A 109 -19.23 -12.49 10.40
CA ASN A 109 -19.80 -12.18 11.70
C ASN A 109 -21.10 -12.98 11.97
N THR A 110 -21.50 -13.08 13.23
CA THR A 110 -22.64 -13.90 13.67
C THR A 110 -23.95 -13.50 12.99
N HIS A 111 -24.15 -12.21 12.71
CA HIS A 111 -25.35 -11.73 12.01
C HIS A 111 -25.41 -12.28 10.58
N TYR A 112 -24.30 -12.30 9.89
CA TYR A 112 -24.17 -12.82 8.54
C TYR A 112 -24.33 -14.33 8.50
N LYS A 113 -23.74 -15.05 9.45
CA LYS A 113 -23.96 -16.48 9.62
C LYS A 113 -25.44 -16.79 9.76
N LYS A 114 -26.15 -16.07 10.61
CA LYS A 114 -27.59 -16.26 10.83
C LYS A 114 -28.43 -15.94 9.61
N LYS A 115 -28.13 -14.90 8.85
CA LYS A 115 -28.93 -14.40 7.74
C LYS A 115 -28.69 -15.15 6.42
N PHE A 116 -27.45 -15.57 6.16
CA PHE A 116 -27.05 -16.11 4.86
C PHE A 116 -26.69 -17.59 4.85
N MET A 117 -26.29 -18.17 5.97
CA MET A 117 -26.08 -19.63 6.03
C MET A 117 -27.39 -20.44 5.91
N LYS A 118 -28.53 -19.84 6.16
CA LYS A 118 -29.85 -20.47 5.87
C LYS A 118 -30.18 -20.53 4.37
N LYS A 119 -29.50 -19.75 3.52
CA LYS A 119 -29.68 -19.75 2.05
C LYS A 119 -28.40 -20.27 1.40
N LYS A 120 -28.32 -21.58 1.21
CA LYS A 120 -27.38 -22.31 0.34
C LYS A 120 -25.98 -21.74 0.16
N GLY A 121 -24.99 -22.50 0.57
CA GLY A 121 -23.62 -22.38 0.11
C GLY A 121 -22.99 -21.10 0.63
N ALA A 122 -22.95 -21.07 1.89
CA ALA A 122 -22.16 -20.22 2.73
C ALA A 122 -21.00 -19.56 2.03
N TRP A 123 -20.88 -18.33 2.28
CA TRP A 123 -19.67 -17.57 2.22
C TRP A 123 -18.63 -18.24 3.15
N GLU A 124 -18.06 -19.32 2.71
CA GLU A 124 -16.85 -19.86 3.30
C GLU A 124 -15.67 -19.02 2.81
N MET A 125 -15.54 -17.83 3.38
CA MET A 125 -14.29 -17.05 3.25
C MET A 125 -13.12 -17.79 3.94
N ASN A 126 -13.35 -19.02 4.34
CA ASN A 126 -12.39 -19.87 5.04
C ASN A 126 -11.57 -20.75 4.11
N ASN A 127 -11.85 -20.75 2.81
CA ASN A 127 -11.05 -21.47 1.85
C ASN A 127 -10.44 -20.53 0.80
N SER A 128 -9.30 -20.91 0.28
CA SER A 128 -8.55 -20.14 -0.73
C SER A 128 -9.36 -19.81 -1.98
N SER A 129 -10.30 -20.69 -2.38
CA SER A 129 -11.14 -20.45 -3.55
C SER A 129 -12.19 -19.35 -3.34
N SER A 130 -12.71 -19.21 -2.12
CA SER A 130 -13.63 -18.11 -1.78
C SER A 130 -12.90 -16.79 -1.67
N LEU A 131 -11.66 -16.80 -1.18
CA LEU A 131 -10.81 -15.60 -1.14
C LEU A 131 -10.51 -15.09 -2.54
N LEU A 132 -10.16 -15.96 -3.48
CA LEU A 132 -9.90 -15.60 -4.87
C LEU A 132 -11.10 -14.94 -5.55
N LYS A 133 -12.32 -15.38 -5.26
CA LYS A 133 -13.57 -14.76 -5.77
C LYS A 133 -13.81 -13.36 -5.20
N CYS A 134 -13.20 -13.03 -4.07
CA CYS A 134 -13.33 -11.75 -3.38
C CYS A 134 -12.08 -10.87 -3.53
N GLU A 135 -11.08 -11.30 -4.30
CA GLU A 135 -9.77 -10.62 -4.39
C GLU A 135 -9.91 -9.14 -4.77
N THR A 136 -10.67 -8.85 -5.80
CA THR A 136 -10.93 -7.45 -6.24
C THR A 136 -11.57 -6.63 -5.12
N GLN A 137 -12.56 -7.18 -4.41
CA GLN A 137 -13.20 -6.47 -3.30
C GLN A 137 -12.23 -6.22 -2.16
N ILE A 138 -11.38 -7.20 -1.83
CA ILE A 138 -10.36 -7.07 -0.79
C ILE A 138 -9.34 -6.01 -1.19
N ALA A 139 -8.90 -5.99 -2.46
CA ALA A 139 -7.99 -4.97 -2.97
C ALA A 139 -8.58 -3.56 -2.88
N ILE A 140 -9.87 -3.39 -3.20
CA ILE A 140 -10.58 -2.11 -3.03
C ILE A 140 -10.59 -1.68 -1.56
N GLU A 141 -10.94 -2.58 -0.64
CA GLU A 141 -10.96 -2.27 0.79
C GLU A 141 -9.57 -1.93 1.34
N ILE A 142 -8.52 -2.62 0.87
CA ILE A 142 -7.12 -2.28 1.18
C ILE A 142 -6.79 -0.87 0.66
N GLY A 143 -7.17 -0.56 -0.58
CA GLY A 143 -6.97 0.77 -1.16
C GLY A 143 -7.65 1.88 -0.36
N MET A 144 -8.89 1.65 0.09
CA MET A 144 -9.62 2.58 0.95
C MET A 144 -8.91 2.80 2.30
N MET A 145 -8.52 1.70 2.97
CA MET A 145 -7.83 1.77 4.26
C MET A 145 -6.48 2.46 4.14
N SER A 146 -5.68 2.08 3.16
CA SER A 146 -4.37 2.67 2.93
C SER A 146 -4.45 4.17 2.61
N LYS A 147 -5.51 4.59 1.89
CA LYS A 147 -5.77 6.01 1.63
C LYS A 147 -6.16 6.78 2.90
N MET A 148 -6.95 6.19 3.80
CA MET A 148 -7.27 6.81 5.09
C MET A 148 -6.02 6.95 5.96
N ILE A 149 -5.19 5.90 6.04
CA ILE A 149 -3.90 5.97 6.76
C ILE A 149 -3.02 7.09 6.19
N MET A 150 -2.94 7.22 4.86
CA MET A 150 -2.20 8.32 4.23
C MET A 150 -2.75 9.68 4.68
N GLY A 151 -4.07 9.87 4.68
CA GLY A 151 -4.69 11.12 5.12
C GLY A 151 -4.36 11.46 6.56
N VAL A 152 -4.48 10.49 7.47
CA VAL A 152 -4.15 10.68 8.90
C VAL A 152 -2.64 10.93 9.09
N ALA A 153 -1.77 10.25 8.33
CA ALA A 153 -0.33 10.48 8.37
C ALA A 153 0.00 11.93 7.96
N LEU A 154 -0.58 12.42 6.85
CA LEU A 154 -0.40 13.80 6.39
C LEU A 154 -0.89 14.83 7.41
N ASP A 155 -2.02 14.60 8.06
CA ASP A 155 -2.52 15.46 9.15
C ASP A 155 -1.59 15.45 10.37
N SER A 156 -0.88 14.35 10.57
CA SER A 156 0.13 14.19 11.65
C SER A 156 1.52 14.70 11.26
N GLY A 157 1.68 15.32 10.09
CA GLY A 157 2.97 15.85 9.60
C GLY A 157 3.91 14.78 9.05
N LEU A 158 3.40 13.60 8.75
CA LEU A 158 4.13 12.52 8.08
C LEU A 158 3.63 12.34 6.65
N ASP A 159 4.49 11.78 5.82
CA ASP A 159 4.21 11.44 4.43
C ASP A 159 3.98 9.95 4.26
N SER A 160 3.28 9.59 3.19
CA SER A 160 3.04 8.19 2.83
C SER A 160 3.07 8.02 1.33
N SER A 161 3.72 6.95 0.88
CA SER A 161 3.80 6.56 -0.53
C SER A 161 3.41 5.10 -0.73
N PHE A 162 3.12 4.73 -1.97
CA PHE A 162 2.73 3.39 -2.37
C PHE A 162 3.70 2.81 -3.38
N CYS A 163 3.90 1.50 -3.32
CA CYS A 163 4.67 0.74 -4.29
C CYS A 163 3.89 -0.49 -4.74
N LEU A 164 3.89 -0.72 -6.06
CA LEU A 164 3.38 -1.92 -6.70
C LEU A 164 4.50 -2.76 -7.36
N CYS A 165 5.76 -2.28 -7.30
CA CYS A 165 6.94 -2.92 -7.85
C CYS A 165 7.53 -3.94 -6.87
N TYR A 166 6.87 -5.09 -6.71
CA TYR A 166 7.31 -6.14 -5.80
C TYR A 166 6.93 -7.52 -6.34
N SER A 167 7.64 -8.55 -5.86
CA SER A 167 7.37 -9.93 -6.23
C SER A 167 5.98 -10.39 -5.78
N ARG A 168 5.27 -11.06 -6.68
CA ARG A 168 3.99 -11.74 -6.36
C ARG A 168 4.20 -13.15 -5.82
N LYS A 169 5.45 -13.64 -5.77
CA LYS A 169 5.77 -14.98 -5.27
C LYS A 169 5.84 -14.95 -3.75
N LEU A 170 4.99 -15.73 -3.11
CA LEU A 170 4.93 -15.82 -1.64
C LEU A 170 6.26 -16.28 -1.03
N SER A 171 7.02 -17.11 -1.76
CA SER A 171 8.34 -17.59 -1.36
C SER A 171 9.34 -16.47 -1.07
N ASP A 172 9.23 -15.34 -1.77
CA ASP A 172 10.17 -14.22 -1.63
C ASP A 172 9.91 -13.41 -0.36
N TRP A 173 8.70 -13.54 0.21
CA TRP A 173 8.26 -12.82 1.41
C TRP A 173 8.43 -13.61 2.70
N LYS A 174 8.24 -14.94 2.64
CA LYS A 174 8.34 -15.83 3.81
C LYS A 174 9.67 -15.74 4.58
N PRO A 175 10.83 -15.53 3.95
CA PRO A 175 12.10 -15.45 4.68
C PRO A 175 12.19 -14.32 5.70
N PHE A 176 11.41 -13.25 5.56
CA PHE A 176 11.40 -12.13 6.51
C PHE A 176 10.04 -11.83 7.13
N ILE A 177 8.97 -12.39 6.58
CA ILE A 177 7.62 -12.42 7.20
C ILE A 177 7.13 -13.87 7.23
N PRO A 178 7.63 -14.73 8.13
CA PRO A 178 7.29 -16.16 8.14
C PRO A 178 5.79 -16.46 8.22
N GLN A 179 5.03 -15.57 8.89
CA GLN A 179 3.58 -15.68 9.08
C GLN A 179 2.76 -15.13 7.90
N ILE A 180 3.38 -14.74 6.79
CA ILE A 180 2.65 -14.31 5.60
C ILE A 180 1.98 -15.50 4.91
N GLU A 181 0.68 -15.41 4.68
CA GLU A 181 -0.14 -16.49 4.10
C GLU A 181 -0.53 -16.20 2.65
N PHE A 182 -0.56 -14.93 2.27
CA PHE A 182 -0.97 -14.46 0.95
C PHE A 182 0.02 -13.46 0.40
N SER A 183 0.15 -13.43 -0.92
CA SER A 183 0.98 -12.46 -1.61
C SER A 183 0.52 -11.02 -1.30
N PRO A 184 1.45 -10.06 -1.23
CA PRO A 184 1.08 -8.67 -1.04
C PRO A 184 0.15 -8.15 -2.13
N THR A 185 -0.77 -7.27 -1.73
CA THR A 185 -1.66 -6.53 -2.64
C THR A 185 -1.09 -5.16 -2.96
N ILE A 186 -0.49 -4.50 -1.97
CA ILE A 186 0.19 -3.21 -2.10
C ILE A 186 1.19 -3.06 -0.96
N ILE A 187 2.24 -2.30 -1.19
CA ILE A 187 3.17 -1.83 -0.16
C ILE A 187 2.91 -0.35 0.08
N GLN A 188 2.83 0.05 1.34
CA GLN A 188 2.69 1.44 1.75
C GLN A 188 3.82 1.81 2.70
N THR A 189 4.44 2.96 2.48
CA THR A 189 5.49 3.50 3.34
C THR A 189 4.98 4.70 4.14
N ILE A 190 5.50 4.90 5.34
CA ILE A 190 5.16 6.03 6.21
C ILE A 190 6.43 6.55 6.86
N GLY A 191 6.59 7.88 6.85
CA GLY A 191 7.71 8.57 7.49
C GLY A 191 7.69 10.05 7.16
N LYS A 192 8.70 10.79 7.59
CA LYS A 192 8.87 12.19 7.20
C LYS A 192 9.65 12.26 5.90
N ALA A 193 9.09 12.88 4.87
CA ALA A 193 9.78 13.03 3.60
C ALA A 193 10.98 13.99 3.74
N LYS A 194 12.10 13.61 3.11
CA LYS A 194 13.28 14.45 2.93
C LYS A 194 13.28 15.12 1.54
N SER A 195 12.80 14.37 0.52
CA SER A 195 12.70 14.87 -0.85
C SER A 195 11.53 14.19 -1.56
N TYR A 196 11.08 14.82 -2.64
CA TYR A 196 9.93 14.37 -3.42
C TYR A 196 10.32 14.05 -4.87
N TYR A 197 9.60 13.12 -5.49
CA TYR A 197 9.91 12.61 -6.83
C TYR A 197 9.89 13.72 -7.91
N TRP A 198 8.97 14.67 -7.82
CA TRP A 198 8.87 15.77 -8.78
C TRP A 198 10.10 16.71 -8.76
N GLU A 199 10.93 16.70 -7.71
CA GLU A 199 12.15 17.50 -7.62
C GLU A 199 13.28 17.00 -8.54
N ILE A 200 13.14 15.77 -9.05
CA ILE A 200 14.12 15.17 -9.97
C ILE A 200 13.61 15.06 -11.42
N LEU A 201 12.37 15.48 -11.67
CA LEU A 201 11.81 15.48 -13.03
C LEU A 201 12.39 16.64 -13.84
N THR A 202 12.69 16.38 -15.10
CA THR A 202 13.01 17.45 -16.05
C THR A 202 11.76 18.28 -16.37
N PRO A 203 11.91 19.54 -16.85
CA PRO A 203 10.76 20.34 -17.28
C PRO A 203 9.89 19.63 -18.32
N GLU A 204 10.49 18.90 -19.25
CA GLU A 204 9.77 18.13 -20.26
C GLU A 204 8.94 16.97 -19.66
N GLU A 205 9.49 16.26 -18.66
CA GLU A 205 8.76 15.19 -17.95
C GLU A 205 7.64 15.73 -17.05
N SER A 206 7.72 17.01 -16.64
CA SER A 206 6.70 17.63 -15.81
C SER A 206 5.47 18.14 -16.58
N ILE A 207 5.57 18.25 -17.91
CA ILE A 207 4.50 18.83 -18.76
C ILE A 207 3.30 17.88 -18.90
N ASP A 208 3.51 16.56 -18.84
CA ASP A 208 2.43 15.57 -18.97
C ASP A 208 1.60 15.32 -17.68
N ASN A 209 1.80 16.13 -16.64
CA ASN A 209 1.07 16.00 -15.37
C ASN A 209 -0.21 16.86 -15.32
N THR A 210 -0.88 17.09 -16.44
CA THR A 210 -2.23 17.66 -16.41
C THR A 210 -3.20 16.64 -15.81
N ASN A 211 -3.87 17.02 -14.73
CA ASN A 211 -4.96 16.22 -14.23
C ASN A 211 -6.02 16.07 -15.32
N PRO A 212 -6.58 14.87 -15.51
CA PRO A 212 -7.69 14.69 -16.45
C PRO A 212 -8.87 15.58 -16.07
N THR A 213 -9.62 16.03 -17.06
CA THR A 213 -10.84 16.82 -16.84
C THR A 213 -11.95 15.97 -16.24
N ILE A 214 -13.03 16.60 -15.79
CA ILE A 214 -14.23 15.88 -15.33
C ILE A 214 -14.79 15.02 -16.46
N GLU A 215 -14.82 15.52 -17.67
CA GLU A 215 -15.33 14.86 -18.87
C GLU A 215 -14.52 13.62 -19.26
N ASP A 216 -13.21 13.63 -18.99
CA ASP A 216 -12.34 12.46 -19.22
C ASP A 216 -12.65 11.30 -18.27
N LEU A 217 -13.09 11.62 -17.05
CA LEU A 217 -13.28 10.63 -15.97
C LEU A 217 -14.73 10.27 -15.70
N PHE A 218 -15.68 11.18 -15.99
CA PHE A 218 -17.07 11.03 -15.63
C PHE A 218 -18.00 11.31 -16.80
N LYS A 219 -18.89 10.38 -17.10
CA LYS A 219 -19.92 10.54 -18.12
C LYS A 219 -21.29 10.54 -17.45
N PHE A 220 -22.00 11.65 -17.54
CA PHE A 220 -23.41 11.74 -17.13
C PHE A 220 -24.28 11.12 -18.23
N VAL A 221 -25.16 10.17 -17.89
CA VAL A 221 -26.08 9.44 -18.78
C VAL A 221 -27.51 9.59 -18.33
#